data_a40e1c86a99453438a92da50e446a04d
#
_entry.id   a40e1c86a99453438a92da50e446a04d
#
_cell.length_a   1.000
_cell.length_b   1.000
_cell.length_c   1.000
_cell.angle_alpha   90.00
_cell.angle_beta   90.00
_cell.angle_gamma   90.00
#
_symmetry.space_group_name_H-M   'P 1'
#
loop_
_entity.id
_entity.type
_entity.pdbx_description
1 polymer ?
#
loop_
_entity_poly.entity_id
_entity_poly.type
_entity_poly.pdbx_seq_one_letter_code
_entity_poly.pdbx_strand_id
1 'polypeptide(L)'
;VNLTAGEPETARIARYALLWSAMQLWFSRQSDISIREQLATQIMLAIVSGELAPGQRLPSTRELARRFHLHPNTVSAGYRQLEKSNWLEFRKGSGVYVSSRQHENQSEHLALDHLIGEFFRSARKLNTPLALVRERLKQWLEMQPPDHFLLIEPDEQLARIVAREMQAKLSLPVKTVPGIELHTPPGAIPVVLAASSKNLKNLSSLNHELLTLHLGSARESLTQYLPAIASILIGIASGWPLFLKNARTMLISVGFDPDCLVLRDTTKPGWQRGLKDVAAVVCDSLTSTLLDGHPRVLSFPLLSKESLEELQRYEQFIQDPLRV
;
A
#
# COMPACT_ATOMS: atom_id res chain seq x y z
N VAL A 1 19.41 -21.63 29.97
CA VAL A 1 20.43 -22.59 30.47
C VAL A 1 21.63 -21.79 30.88
N ASN A 2 21.93 -21.79 32.20
CA ASN A 2 23.00 -21.01 32.83
C ASN A 2 24.36 -21.39 32.27
N LEU A 3 25.15 -20.37 31.92
CA LEU A 3 26.54 -20.50 31.51
C LEU A 3 27.37 -20.84 32.76
N THR A 4 27.82 -22.06 32.86
CA THR A 4 28.82 -22.46 33.87
C THR A 4 30.19 -22.06 33.38
N ALA A 5 30.89 -21.23 34.17
CA ALA A 5 32.30 -20.93 34.01
C ALA A 5 33.13 -22.21 34.25
N GLY A 6 33.64 -22.83 33.15
CA GLY A 6 34.48 -24.04 33.26
C GLY A 6 34.44 -24.97 32.03
N GLU A 7 33.68 -24.69 30.99
CA GLU A 7 33.72 -25.51 29.78
C GLU A 7 35.01 -25.31 28.98
N PRO A 8 35.68 -26.39 28.54
CA PRO A 8 36.89 -26.31 27.73
C PRO A 8 36.59 -25.65 26.36
N GLU A 9 37.53 -24.88 25.88
CA GLU A 9 37.43 -24.07 24.66
C GLU A 9 37.01 -24.89 23.42
N THR A 10 37.41 -26.15 23.36
CA THR A 10 37.03 -27.11 22.32
C THR A 10 35.53 -27.47 22.36
N ALA A 11 34.93 -27.60 23.53
CA ALA A 11 33.47 -27.86 23.66
C ALA A 11 32.67 -26.60 23.32
N ARG A 12 33.17 -25.42 23.63
CA ARG A 12 32.63 -24.13 23.21
C ARG A 12 32.66 -24.01 21.68
N ILE A 13 33.77 -24.32 21.04
CA ILE A 13 33.92 -24.26 19.57
C ILE A 13 32.99 -25.27 18.89
N ALA A 14 32.87 -26.50 19.40
CA ALA A 14 31.98 -27.53 18.86
C ALA A 14 30.51 -27.12 19.02
N ARG A 15 30.11 -26.53 20.14
CA ARG A 15 28.74 -26.01 20.38
C ARG A 15 28.42 -24.82 19.50
N TYR A 16 29.40 -23.92 19.31
CA TYR A 16 29.29 -22.83 18.34
C TYR A 16 29.21 -23.35 16.90
N ALA A 17 29.98 -24.38 16.54
CA ALA A 17 29.92 -24.97 15.21
C ALA A 17 28.56 -25.65 14.93
N LEU A 18 27.94 -26.31 15.91
CA LEU A 18 26.60 -26.90 15.81
C LEU A 18 25.49 -25.86 15.72
N LEU A 19 25.57 -24.78 16.50
CA LEU A 19 24.61 -23.66 16.43
C LEU A 19 24.70 -22.90 15.10
N TRP A 20 25.89 -22.94 14.46
CA TRP A 20 26.17 -22.27 13.19
C TRP A 20 25.80 -23.11 11.97
N SER A 21 25.72 -24.42 12.09
CA SER A 21 25.20 -25.26 11.02
C SER A 21 23.71 -25.07 10.80
N ALA A 22 23.00 -24.55 11.80
CA ALA A 22 21.58 -24.27 11.73
C ALA A 22 21.25 -22.97 10.95
N MET A 23 22.06 -21.92 11.12
CA MET A 23 21.83 -20.63 10.46
C MET A 23 22.54 -20.58 9.10
N GLN A 24 21.83 -20.84 8.02
CA GLN A 24 22.36 -20.75 6.65
C GLN A 24 22.19 -19.34 6.09
N LEU A 25 23.16 -18.45 6.41
CA LEU A 25 23.22 -17.14 5.75
C LEU A 25 23.79 -17.28 4.35
N TRP A 26 23.25 -16.50 3.42
CA TRP A 26 23.74 -16.38 2.06
C TRP A 26 23.63 -14.92 1.58
N PHE A 27 24.55 -14.49 0.72
CA PHE A 27 24.60 -13.10 0.26
C PHE A 27 24.71 -13.04 -1.26
N SER A 28 23.79 -12.29 -1.89
CA SER A 28 23.86 -11.96 -3.30
C SER A 28 24.52 -10.60 -3.48
N ARG A 29 25.67 -10.56 -4.18
CA ARG A 29 26.34 -9.29 -4.53
C ARG A 29 25.74 -8.59 -5.74
N GLN A 30 24.86 -9.29 -6.49
CA GLN A 30 24.17 -8.79 -7.66
C GLN A 30 22.72 -8.39 -7.38
N SER A 31 22.32 -8.35 -6.12
CA SER A 31 20.99 -7.93 -5.70
C SER A 31 20.95 -6.42 -5.51
N ASP A 32 19.82 -5.80 -5.81
CA ASP A 32 19.53 -4.39 -5.50
C ASP A 32 19.46 -4.13 -3.99
N ILE A 33 19.29 -5.21 -3.19
CA ILE A 33 19.27 -5.14 -1.72
C ILE A 33 20.71 -5.16 -1.20
N SER A 34 21.07 -4.16 -0.41
CA SER A 34 22.41 -4.06 0.17
C SER A 34 22.76 -5.27 1.06
N ILE A 35 24.04 -5.68 1.07
CA ILE A 35 24.53 -6.78 1.94
C ILE A 35 24.17 -6.55 3.41
N ARG A 36 24.17 -5.30 3.86
CA ARG A 36 23.74 -4.91 5.22
C ARG A 36 22.28 -5.30 5.48
N GLU A 37 21.39 -4.98 4.56
CA GLU A 37 19.97 -5.31 4.66
C GLU A 37 19.72 -6.80 4.53
N GLN A 38 20.40 -7.48 3.59
CA GLN A 38 20.35 -8.93 3.47
C GLN A 38 20.73 -9.63 4.79
N LEU A 39 21.80 -9.15 5.45
CA LEU A 39 22.22 -9.66 6.75
C LEU A 39 21.18 -9.40 7.83
N ALA A 40 20.69 -8.17 7.93
CA ALA A 40 19.73 -7.79 8.95
C ALA A 40 18.42 -8.59 8.81
N THR A 41 17.90 -8.70 7.61
CA THR A 41 16.69 -9.48 7.31
C THR A 41 16.84 -10.95 7.65
N GLN A 42 17.96 -11.59 7.26
CA GLN A 42 18.16 -13.01 7.52
C GLN A 42 18.32 -13.33 9.02
N ILE A 43 18.99 -12.47 9.79
CA ILE A 43 19.09 -12.63 11.24
C ILE A 43 17.72 -12.41 11.90
N MET A 44 16.97 -11.39 11.49
CA MET A 44 15.63 -11.14 11.99
C MET A 44 14.71 -12.36 11.73
N LEU A 45 14.73 -12.91 10.52
CA LEU A 45 13.97 -14.12 10.17
C LEU A 45 14.38 -15.32 11.01
N ALA A 46 15.67 -15.52 11.28
CA ALA A 46 16.16 -16.59 12.12
C ALA A 46 15.70 -16.43 13.59
N ILE A 47 15.54 -15.21 14.08
CA ILE A 47 14.98 -14.93 15.42
C ILE A 47 13.48 -15.25 15.42
N VAL A 48 12.73 -14.75 14.43
CA VAL A 48 11.29 -14.97 14.31
C VAL A 48 10.95 -16.46 14.15
N SER A 49 11.76 -17.20 13.38
CA SER A 49 11.59 -18.65 13.18
C SER A 49 12.01 -19.50 14.37
N GLY A 50 12.57 -18.89 15.42
CA GLY A 50 13.09 -19.62 16.58
C GLY A 50 14.41 -20.35 16.34
N GLU A 51 15.05 -20.21 15.19
CA GLU A 51 16.41 -20.73 14.92
C GLU A 51 17.45 -20.06 15.81
N LEU A 52 17.22 -18.77 16.12
CA LEU A 52 18.00 -17.99 17.09
C LEU A 52 17.12 -17.70 18.31
N ALA A 53 17.44 -18.34 19.43
CA ALA A 53 16.67 -18.18 20.65
C ALA A 53 16.97 -16.83 21.35
N PRO A 54 15.98 -16.24 22.08
CA PRO A 54 16.21 -15.08 22.92
C PRO A 54 17.38 -15.30 23.90
N GLY A 55 18.25 -14.30 24.05
CA GLY A 55 19.46 -14.40 24.85
C GLY A 55 20.61 -15.20 24.22
N GLN A 56 20.42 -15.76 23.04
CA GLN A 56 21.48 -16.47 22.32
C GLN A 56 22.58 -15.50 21.86
N ARG A 57 23.84 -15.89 22.08
CA ARG A 57 24.98 -15.11 21.62
C ARG A 57 25.21 -15.29 20.12
N LEU A 58 25.38 -14.17 19.42
CA LEU A 58 25.77 -14.13 18.03
C LEU A 58 27.29 -14.03 17.86
N PRO A 59 27.83 -14.34 16.67
CA PRO A 59 29.24 -14.15 16.38
C PRO A 59 29.65 -12.70 16.45
N SER A 60 30.91 -12.49 16.71
CA SER A 60 31.46 -11.16 16.56
C SER A 60 31.43 -10.67 15.11
N THR A 61 31.39 -9.36 14.93
CA THR A 61 31.42 -8.75 13.58
C THR A 61 32.63 -9.22 12.76
N ARG A 62 33.77 -9.46 13.40
CA ARG A 62 34.99 -9.96 12.73
C ARG A 62 34.87 -11.43 12.30
N GLU A 63 34.29 -12.27 13.14
CA GLU A 63 34.04 -13.69 12.81
C GLU A 63 33.07 -13.83 11.64
N LEU A 64 31.95 -13.09 11.68
CA LEU A 64 30.97 -13.14 10.61
C LEU A 64 31.55 -12.60 9.30
N ALA A 65 32.26 -11.45 9.35
CA ALA A 65 32.92 -10.87 8.20
C ALA A 65 33.90 -11.81 7.53
N ARG A 66 34.76 -12.48 8.34
CA ARG A 66 35.73 -13.46 7.85
C ARG A 66 35.07 -14.67 7.20
N ARG A 67 34.02 -15.21 7.82
CA ARG A 67 33.32 -16.41 7.34
C ARG A 67 32.64 -16.20 5.98
N PHE A 68 32.02 -15.04 5.78
CA PHE A 68 31.25 -14.75 4.56
C PHE A 68 31.99 -13.84 3.58
N HIS A 69 33.28 -13.58 3.82
CA HIS A 69 34.12 -12.68 3.00
C HIS A 69 33.46 -11.29 2.84
N LEU A 70 32.92 -10.75 3.96
CA LEU A 70 32.31 -9.43 4.02
C LEU A 70 33.26 -8.42 4.70
N HIS A 71 33.00 -7.13 4.46
CA HIS A 71 33.73 -6.10 5.20
C HIS A 71 33.19 -6.00 6.65
N PRO A 72 34.04 -5.92 7.67
CA PRO A 72 33.61 -5.83 9.07
C PRO A 72 32.64 -4.68 9.36
N ASN A 73 32.83 -3.53 8.69
CA ASN A 73 31.93 -2.38 8.84
C ASN A 73 30.50 -2.68 8.33
N THR A 74 30.35 -3.48 7.26
CA THR A 74 29.04 -3.90 6.74
C THR A 74 28.30 -4.75 7.76
N VAL A 75 29.00 -5.70 8.38
CA VAL A 75 28.43 -6.56 9.43
C VAL A 75 28.07 -5.73 10.66
N SER A 76 28.97 -4.83 11.08
CA SER A 76 28.71 -3.92 12.20
C SER A 76 27.50 -3.02 11.95
N ALA A 77 27.35 -2.51 10.73
CA ALA A 77 26.20 -1.69 10.36
C ALA A 77 24.87 -2.49 10.39
N GLY A 78 24.87 -3.75 9.91
CA GLY A 78 23.72 -4.66 10.02
C GLY A 78 23.33 -4.95 11.46
N TYR A 79 24.31 -5.28 12.31
CA TYR A 79 24.05 -5.52 13.73
C TYR A 79 23.53 -4.28 14.46
N ARG A 80 24.05 -3.08 14.16
CA ARG A 80 23.53 -1.82 14.72
C ARG A 80 22.11 -1.51 14.24
N GLN A 81 21.77 -1.87 13.01
CA GLN A 81 20.41 -1.74 12.52
C GLN A 81 19.45 -2.62 13.32
N LEU A 82 19.81 -3.87 13.56
CA LEU A 82 19.03 -4.81 14.39
C LEU A 82 18.97 -4.39 15.86
N GLU A 83 20.04 -3.78 16.41
CA GLU A 83 20.03 -3.21 17.76
C GLU A 83 19.03 -2.04 17.87
N LYS A 84 19.04 -1.10 16.90
CA LYS A 84 18.10 0.02 16.86
C LYS A 84 16.65 -0.43 16.81
N SER A 85 16.39 -1.57 16.18
CA SER A 85 15.05 -2.20 16.09
C SER A 85 14.79 -3.20 17.23
N ASN A 86 15.63 -3.20 18.28
CA ASN A 86 15.55 -4.06 19.47
C ASN A 86 15.63 -5.59 19.22
N TRP A 87 16.06 -6.02 18.05
CA TRP A 87 16.28 -7.44 17.76
C TRP A 87 17.54 -8.01 18.40
N LEU A 88 18.56 -7.17 18.54
CA LEU A 88 19.84 -7.51 19.17
C LEU A 88 20.15 -6.57 20.32
N GLU A 89 21.00 -7.03 21.24
CA GLU A 89 21.60 -6.22 22.31
C GLU A 89 23.10 -6.41 22.32
N PHE A 90 23.84 -5.30 22.46
CA PHE A 90 25.29 -5.31 22.66
C PHE A 90 25.57 -5.30 24.16
N ARG A 91 26.25 -6.34 24.64
CA ARG A 91 26.71 -6.41 26.03
C ARG A 91 28.20 -6.08 26.08
N LYS A 92 28.55 -4.97 26.74
CA LYS A 92 29.93 -4.47 26.81
C LYS A 92 30.90 -5.56 27.30
N GLY A 93 31.94 -5.83 26.52
CA GLY A 93 32.93 -6.89 26.82
C GLY A 93 32.46 -8.33 26.62
N SER A 94 31.19 -8.57 26.35
CA SER A 94 30.63 -9.92 26.24
C SER A 94 30.20 -10.28 24.81
N GLY A 95 29.77 -9.31 23.99
CA GLY A 95 29.42 -9.56 22.58
C GLY A 95 28.03 -9.10 22.22
N VAL A 96 27.45 -9.70 21.15
CA VAL A 96 26.14 -9.42 20.61
C VAL A 96 25.21 -10.59 20.94
N TYR A 97 24.00 -10.28 21.39
CA TYR A 97 23.01 -11.26 21.81
C TYR A 97 21.65 -10.98 21.18
N VAL A 98 20.84 -12.02 20.98
CA VAL A 98 19.44 -11.87 20.61
C VAL A 98 18.70 -11.22 21.79
N SER A 99 17.92 -10.18 21.52
CA SER A 99 17.13 -9.49 22.55
C SER A 99 16.11 -10.44 23.18
N SER A 100 15.93 -10.32 24.50
CA SER A 100 14.90 -11.08 25.23
C SER A 100 13.54 -10.39 25.25
N ARG A 101 13.42 -9.20 24.66
CA ARG A 101 12.15 -8.46 24.59
C ARG A 101 11.26 -9.08 23.53
N GLN A 102 10.01 -9.38 23.88
CA GLN A 102 9.01 -9.85 22.92
C GLN A 102 8.63 -8.71 21.99
N HIS A 103 8.62 -8.98 20.68
CA HIS A 103 8.20 -8.03 19.65
C HIS A 103 6.71 -8.24 19.35
N GLU A 104 5.84 -7.71 20.21
CA GLU A 104 4.38 -7.91 20.10
C GLU A 104 3.70 -7.08 18.98
N ASN A 105 4.36 -6.07 18.39
CA ASN A 105 3.69 -5.07 17.55
C ASN A 105 4.14 -4.98 16.07
N GLN A 106 4.82 -5.99 15.51
CA GLN A 106 5.21 -5.98 14.07
C GLN A 106 4.68 -7.23 13.34
N SER A 107 3.42 -7.65 13.61
CA SER A 107 3.01 -9.03 13.38
C SER A 107 2.76 -9.44 11.92
N GLU A 108 2.21 -8.57 11.05
CA GLU A 108 1.75 -9.04 9.73
C GLU A 108 2.89 -9.26 8.72
N HIS A 109 3.78 -8.28 8.54
CA HIS A 109 4.91 -8.44 7.62
C HIS A 109 5.90 -9.51 8.09
N LEU A 110 6.13 -9.62 9.42
CA LEU A 110 7.02 -10.64 9.99
C LEU A 110 6.47 -12.05 9.81
N ALA A 111 5.17 -12.25 9.96
CA ALA A 111 4.54 -13.54 9.71
C ALA A 111 4.68 -13.96 8.24
N LEU A 112 4.47 -13.04 7.31
CA LEU A 112 4.66 -13.28 5.88
C LEU A 112 6.12 -13.59 5.55
N ASP A 113 7.07 -12.80 6.06
CA ASP A 113 8.51 -13.03 5.88
C ASP A 113 8.96 -14.39 6.42
N HIS A 114 8.39 -14.82 7.55
CA HIS A 114 8.61 -16.14 8.10
C HIS A 114 8.16 -17.25 7.14
N LEU A 115 6.92 -17.16 6.61
CA LEU A 115 6.39 -18.12 5.63
C LEU A 115 7.23 -18.17 4.35
N ILE A 116 7.66 -17.00 3.85
CA ILE A 116 8.55 -16.90 2.69
C ILE A 116 9.90 -17.57 3.01
N GLY A 117 10.44 -17.32 4.18
CA GLY A 117 11.70 -17.95 4.63
C GLY A 117 11.59 -19.48 4.72
N GLU A 118 10.49 -20.02 5.27
CA GLU A 118 10.23 -21.47 5.32
C GLU A 118 10.06 -22.08 3.93
N PHE A 119 9.34 -21.39 3.05
CA PHE A 119 9.17 -21.79 1.66
C PHE A 119 10.54 -21.96 0.97
N PHE A 120 11.42 -20.96 1.05
CA PHE A 120 12.75 -21.05 0.45
C PHE A 120 13.63 -22.14 1.09
N ARG A 121 13.53 -22.36 2.40
CA ARG A 121 14.21 -23.46 3.07
C ARG A 121 13.75 -24.82 2.54
N SER A 122 12.44 -24.98 2.38
CA SER A 122 11.83 -26.20 1.84
C SER A 122 12.25 -26.44 0.38
N ALA A 123 12.23 -25.41 -0.46
CA ALA A 123 12.69 -25.47 -1.85
C ALA A 123 14.17 -25.92 -1.96
N ARG A 124 15.04 -25.45 -1.05
CA ARG A 124 16.43 -25.88 -0.98
C ARG A 124 16.58 -27.36 -0.57
N LYS A 125 15.77 -27.83 0.39
CA LYS A 125 15.77 -29.25 0.79
C LYS A 125 15.38 -30.17 -0.37
N LEU A 126 14.53 -29.69 -1.26
CA LEU A 126 14.14 -30.38 -2.50
C LEU A 126 15.16 -30.22 -3.63
N ASN A 127 16.30 -29.56 -3.40
CA ASN A 127 17.32 -29.25 -4.40
C ASN A 127 16.75 -28.49 -5.62
N THR A 128 15.71 -27.69 -5.44
CA THR A 128 15.05 -26.96 -6.52
C THR A 128 15.84 -25.70 -6.88
N PRO A 129 16.25 -25.50 -8.15
CA PRO A 129 16.95 -24.30 -8.58
C PRO A 129 16.08 -23.05 -8.39
N LEU A 130 16.68 -21.93 -7.93
CA LEU A 130 15.96 -20.68 -7.69
C LEU A 130 15.27 -20.13 -8.95
N ALA A 131 15.83 -20.37 -10.13
CA ALA A 131 15.21 -20.00 -11.40
C ALA A 131 13.85 -20.70 -11.60
N LEU A 132 13.77 -21.98 -11.27
CA LEU A 132 12.51 -22.74 -11.33
C LEU A 132 11.53 -22.30 -10.24
N VAL A 133 12.03 -22.00 -9.04
CA VAL A 133 11.20 -21.45 -7.96
C VAL A 133 10.54 -20.14 -8.40
N ARG A 134 11.34 -19.21 -8.98
CA ARG A 134 10.84 -17.93 -9.47
C ARG A 134 9.77 -18.11 -10.54
N GLU A 135 10.02 -18.98 -11.50
CA GLU A 135 9.07 -19.25 -12.60
C GLU A 135 7.76 -19.82 -12.07
N ARG A 136 7.83 -20.79 -11.15
CA ARG A 136 6.63 -21.40 -10.54
C ARG A 136 5.86 -20.38 -9.68
N LEU A 137 6.54 -19.57 -8.89
CA LEU A 137 5.90 -18.52 -8.11
C LEU A 137 5.17 -17.51 -9.00
N LYS A 138 5.80 -17.11 -10.13
CA LYS A 138 5.16 -16.23 -11.09
C LYS A 138 3.86 -16.83 -11.62
N GLN A 139 3.88 -18.10 -12.07
CA GLN A 139 2.69 -18.82 -12.53
C GLN A 139 1.60 -18.92 -11.45
N TRP A 140 1.97 -19.19 -10.20
CA TRP A 140 1.03 -19.26 -9.10
C TRP A 140 0.40 -17.90 -8.76
N LEU A 141 1.18 -16.82 -8.82
CA LEU A 141 0.68 -15.46 -8.62
C LEU A 141 -0.31 -15.05 -9.73
N GLU A 142 -0.05 -15.45 -10.98
CA GLU A 142 -0.95 -15.19 -12.11
C GLU A 142 -2.28 -15.97 -12.03
N MET A 143 -2.32 -17.07 -11.28
CA MET A 143 -3.53 -17.88 -11.05
C MET A 143 -4.31 -17.47 -9.80
N GLN A 144 -3.83 -16.49 -9.01
CA GLN A 144 -4.56 -16.01 -7.85
C GLN A 144 -5.72 -15.10 -8.26
N PRO A 145 -6.83 -15.10 -7.52
CA PRO A 145 -7.90 -14.15 -7.77
C PRO A 145 -7.40 -12.71 -7.56
N PRO A 146 -7.97 -11.74 -8.26
CA PRO A 146 -7.67 -10.34 -8.03
C PRO A 146 -7.89 -9.91 -6.58
N ASP A 147 -7.05 -9.02 -6.07
CA ASP A 147 -7.06 -8.56 -4.68
C ASP A 147 -7.26 -7.04 -4.52
N HIS A 148 -7.22 -6.28 -5.62
CA HIS A 148 -7.45 -4.84 -5.59
C HIS A 148 -7.90 -4.28 -6.94
N PHE A 149 -8.61 -3.16 -6.92
CA PHE A 149 -8.89 -2.35 -8.11
C PHE A 149 -7.74 -1.38 -8.36
N LEU A 150 -7.36 -1.23 -9.63
CA LEU A 150 -6.34 -0.29 -10.08
C LEU A 150 -6.97 0.77 -10.97
N LEU A 151 -7.32 1.92 -10.39
CA LEU A 151 -7.85 3.05 -11.14
C LEU A 151 -6.73 3.76 -11.89
N ILE A 152 -6.84 3.77 -13.21
CA ILE A 152 -5.89 4.42 -14.13
C ILE A 152 -6.49 5.76 -14.56
N GLU A 153 -6.01 6.86 -13.97
CA GLU A 153 -6.51 8.21 -14.25
C GLU A 153 -5.37 9.23 -14.18
N PRO A 154 -5.11 9.95 -15.29
CA PRO A 154 -4.04 10.94 -15.35
C PRO A 154 -4.25 12.18 -14.48
N ASP A 155 -5.51 12.59 -14.26
CA ASP A 155 -5.83 13.72 -13.39
C ASP A 155 -5.84 13.26 -11.93
N GLU A 156 -4.84 13.68 -11.16
CA GLU A 156 -4.67 13.29 -9.76
C GLU A 156 -5.89 13.65 -8.89
N GLN A 157 -6.50 14.82 -9.11
CA GLN A 157 -7.63 15.25 -8.29
C GLN A 157 -8.88 14.44 -8.61
N LEU A 158 -9.14 14.17 -9.89
CA LEU A 158 -10.21 13.29 -10.31
C LEU A 158 -9.99 11.86 -9.78
N ALA A 159 -8.76 11.34 -9.89
CA ALA A 159 -8.41 10.02 -9.39
C ALA A 159 -8.71 9.87 -7.89
N ARG A 160 -8.36 10.87 -7.08
CA ARG A 160 -8.63 10.87 -5.64
C ARG A 160 -10.11 10.85 -5.29
N ILE A 161 -10.92 11.64 -6.01
CA ILE A 161 -12.37 11.71 -5.79
C ILE A 161 -13.00 10.36 -6.17
N VAL A 162 -12.69 9.85 -7.36
CA VAL A 162 -13.24 8.58 -7.88
C VAL A 162 -12.82 7.40 -7.01
N ALA A 163 -11.54 7.32 -6.62
CA ALA A 163 -11.05 6.27 -5.72
C ALA A 163 -11.79 6.30 -4.36
N ARG A 164 -12.07 7.49 -3.83
CA ARG A 164 -12.86 7.63 -2.60
C ARG A 164 -14.28 7.09 -2.76
N GLU A 165 -14.94 7.39 -3.88
CA GLU A 165 -16.29 6.90 -4.18
C GLU A 165 -16.32 5.39 -4.36
N MET A 166 -15.34 4.83 -5.07
CA MET A 166 -15.17 3.38 -5.20
C MET A 166 -14.97 2.73 -3.83
N GLN A 167 -14.00 3.23 -3.04
CA GLN A 167 -13.68 2.66 -1.73
C GLN A 167 -14.83 2.73 -0.72
N ALA A 168 -15.73 3.70 -0.86
CA ALA A 168 -16.93 3.80 -0.02
C ALA A 168 -17.97 2.70 -0.30
N LYS A 169 -17.85 1.98 -1.42
CA LYS A 169 -18.81 0.97 -1.88
C LYS A 169 -18.21 -0.42 -2.06
N LEU A 170 -16.89 -0.52 -2.14
CA LEU A 170 -16.15 -1.75 -2.38
C LEU A 170 -15.38 -2.17 -1.14
N SER A 171 -15.22 -3.48 -0.96
CA SER A 171 -14.43 -4.08 0.10
C SER A 171 -12.97 -4.26 -0.30
N LEU A 172 -12.70 -4.53 -1.60
CA LEU A 172 -11.34 -4.60 -2.11
C LEU A 172 -10.68 -3.22 -2.13
N PRO A 173 -9.37 -3.14 -1.82
CA PRO A 173 -8.62 -1.90 -1.88
C PRO A 173 -8.65 -1.26 -3.28
N VAL A 174 -8.70 0.07 -3.33
CA VAL A 174 -8.59 0.84 -4.57
C VAL A 174 -7.26 1.58 -4.59
N LYS A 175 -6.42 1.26 -5.58
CA LYS A 175 -5.15 1.95 -5.85
C LYS A 175 -5.29 2.84 -7.07
N THR A 176 -4.51 3.91 -7.14
CA THR A 176 -4.53 4.85 -8.27
C THR A 176 -3.18 4.96 -8.94
N VAL A 177 -3.17 5.03 -10.27
CA VAL A 177 -1.97 5.29 -11.07
C VAL A 177 -2.27 6.32 -12.18
N PRO A 178 -1.31 7.20 -12.52
CA PRO A 178 -1.55 8.26 -13.51
C PRO A 178 -1.56 7.76 -14.96
N GLY A 179 -1.15 6.53 -15.19
CA GLY A 179 -1.07 5.96 -16.53
C GLY A 179 -0.85 4.47 -16.52
N ILE A 180 -0.88 3.88 -17.70
CA ILE A 180 -0.62 2.45 -17.88
C ILE A 180 0.90 2.26 -17.93
N GLU A 181 1.46 1.62 -16.91
CA GLU A 181 2.80 1.05 -16.98
C GLU A 181 2.75 -0.21 -17.88
N LEU A 182 3.90 -0.60 -18.42
CA LEU A 182 4.02 -1.73 -19.36
C LEU A 182 3.46 -3.06 -18.80
N HIS A 183 3.25 -3.17 -17.50
CA HIS A 183 2.70 -4.36 -16.85
C HIS A 183 1.72 -3.97 -15.75
N THR A 184 0.52 -4.53 -15.80
CA THR A 184 -0.43 -4.48 -14.68
C THR A 184 0.14 -5.28 -13.52
N PRO A 185 0.15 -4.75 -12.28
CA PRO A 185 0.56 -5.52 -11.11
C PRO A 185 -0.25 -6.82 -10.99
N PRO A 186 0.35 -7.93 -10.54
CA PRO A 186 -0.39 -9.15 -10.25
C PRO A 186 -1.55 -8.86 -9.28
N GLY A 187 -2.71 -9.45 -9.53
CA GLY A 187 -3.90 -9.27 -8.68
C GLY A 187 -4.66 -7.95 -8.90
N ALA A 188 -4.25 -7.09 -9.81
CA ALA A 188 -4.94 -5.84 -10.10
C ALA A 188 -6.09 -6.02 -11.09
N ILE A 189 -7.23 -5.40 -10.78
CA ILE A 189 -8.35 -5.22 -11.71
C ILE A 189 -8.22 -3.82 -12.31
N PRO A 190 -7.84 -3.69 -13.58
CA PRO A 190 -7.66 -2.37 -14.20
C PRO A 190 -9.01 -1.71 -14.46
N VAL A 191 -9.12 -0.45 -14.05
CA VAL A 191 -10.33 0.36 -14.16
C VAL A 191 -9.96 1.71 -14.79
N VAL A 192 -10.75 2.19 -15.75
CA VAL A 192 -10.56 3.50 -16.39
C VAL A 192 -11.87 4.26 -16.44
N LEU A 193 -11.78 5.58 -16.51
CA LEU A 193 -12.94 6.42 -16.83
C LEU A 193 -13.11 6.50 -18.35
N ALA A 194 -14.34 6.35 -18.84
CA ALA A 194 -14.68 6.47 -20.26
C ALA A 194 -14.25 7.83 -20.83
N ALA A 195 -14.32 8.90 -20.04
CA ALA A 195 -13.87 10.24 -20.41
C ALA A 195 -12.37 10.32 -20.66
N SER A 196 -11.57 9.58 -19.88
CA SER A 196 -10.10 9.60 -19.93
C SER A 196 -9.51 8.52 -20.84
N SER A 197 -10.29 7.48 -21.18
CA SER A 197 -9.83 6.33 -21.95
C SER A 197 -9.21 6.70 -23.30
N LYS A 198 -9.73 7.72 -23.98
CA LYS A 198 -9.21 8.20 -25.28
C LYS A 198 -7.82 8.84 -25.19
N ASN A 199 -7.43 9.30 -24.03
CA ASN A 199 -6.15 9.98 -23.79
C ASN A 199 -5.06 9.02 -23.27
N LEU A 200 -5.44 7.80 -22.91
CA LEU A 200 -4.51 6.79 -22.41
C LEU A 200 -3.89 6.02 -23.57
N LYS A 201 -2.58 6.12 -23.67
CA LYS A 201 -1.80 5.31 -24.63
C LYS A 201 -1.69 3.88 -24.13
N ASN A 202 -1.66 2.90 -25.04
CA ASN A 202 -1.43 1.47 -24.72
C ASN A 202 -2.57 0.73 -23.98
N LEU A 203 -3.82 1.21 -24.00
CA LEU A 203 -4.97 0.44 -23.48
C LEU A 203 -5.08 -0.95 -24.11
N SER A 204 -4.74 -1.08 -25.40
CA SER A 204 -4.77 -2.36 -26.13
C SER A 204 -3.69 -3.38 -25.70
N SER A 205 -2.70 -2.97 -24.89
CA SER A 205 -1.67 -3.88 -24.37
C SER A 205 -2.09 -4.57 -23.07
N LEU A 206 -3.20 -4.18 -22.46
CA LEU A 206 -3.75 -4.84 -21.30
C LEU A 206 -4.46 -6.13 -21.77
N ASN A 207 -3.85 -7.28 -21.47
CA ASN A 207 -4.42 -8.60 -21.77
C ASN A 207 -5.57 -9.01 -20.84
N HIS A 208 -6.02 -8.10 -19.98
CA HIS A 208 -7.06 -8.34 -18.99
C HIS A 208 -8.34 -7.56 -19.32
N GLU A 209 -9.45 -8.03 -18.82
CA GLU A 209 -10.72 -7.28 -18.88
C GLU A 209 -10.54 -5.92 -18.22
N LEU A 210 -10.71 -4.88 -19.03
CA LEU A 210 -10.63 -3.49 -18.59
C LEU A 210 -12.04 -3.02 -18.24
N LEU A 211 -12.28 -2.68 -17.00
CA LEU A 211 -13.55 -2.10 -16.59
C LEU A 211 -13.58 -0.61 -16.92
N THR A 212 -14.64 -0.19 -17.61
CA THR A 212 -14.82 1.20 -18.02
C THR A 212 -15.94 1.84 -17.22
N LEU A 213 -15.63 2.87 -16.44
CA LEU A 213 -16.58 3.59 -15.63
C LEU A 213 -17.05 4.88 -16.29
N HIS A 214 -18.28 5.24 -16.04
CA HIS A 214 -18.90 6.46 -16.53
C HIS A 214 -19.11 7.45 -15.38
N LEU A 215 -18.90 8.73 -15.68
CA LEU A 215 -19.28 9.80 -14.79
C LEU A 215 -20.78 10.02 -14.85
N GLY A 216 -21.39 10.24 -13.70
CA GLY A 216 -22.81 10.52 -13.56
C GLY A 216 -23.18 11.91 -14.08
N SER A 217 -24.46 12.10 -14.43
CA SER A 217 -25.00 13.41 -14.75
C SER A 217 -25.42 14.13 -13.47
N ALA A 218 -24.71 15.21 -13.13
CA ALA A 218 -25.08 16.05 -11.98
C ALA A 218 -26.42 16.79 -12.18
N ARG A 219 -26.99 16.77 -13.39
CA ARG A 219 -28.21 17.52 -13.72
C ARG A 219 -29.44 17.07 -12.94
N GLU A 220 -29.59 15.78 -12.71
CA GLU A 220 -30.72 15.21 -11.99
C GLU A 220 -30.66 15.48 -10.48
N SER A 221 -29.46 15.56 -9.93
CA SER A 221 -29.25 15.73 -8.50
C SER A 221 -29.41 17.20 -8.05
N LEU A 222 -29.07 18.19 -8.89
CA LEU A 222 -29.10 19.61 -8.53
C LEU A 222 -30.53 20.19 -8.44
N THR A 223 -31.43 19.76 -9.32
CA THR A 223 -32.79 20.28 -9.39
C THR A 223 -33.66 19.90 -8.19
N GLN A 224 -33.36 18.80 -7.51
CA GLN A 224 -34.16 18.33 -6.35
C GLN A 224 -33.85 19.09 -5.05
N TYR A 225 -32.67 19.66 -4.92
CA TYR A 225 -32.15 20.17 -3.63
C TYR A 225 -32.04 21.68 -3.51
N LEU A 226 -32.14 22.42 -4.61
CA LEU A 226 -31.93 23.86 -4.63
C LEU A 226 -33.22 24.57 -5.03
N PRO A 227 -33.88 25.29 -4.09
CA PRO A 227 -34.91 26.21 -4.48
C PRO A 227 -34.28 27.32 -5.34
N ALA A 228 -34.85 27.61 -6.49
CA ALA A 228 -34.43 28.69 -7.38
C ALA A 228 -34.74 30.08 -6.75
N ILE A 229 -34.02 30.42 -5.69
CA ILE A 229 -34.09 31.76 -5.07
C ILE A 229 -32.84 32.52 -5.52
N ALA A 230 -33.01 33.44 -6.43
CA ALA A 230 -32.00 34.15 -7.19
C ALA A 230 -30.99 34.97 -6.35
N SER A 231 -31.18 35.08 -5.04
CA SER A 231 -30.39 36.00 -4.18
C SER A 231 -29.65 35.27 -3.04
N ILE A 232 -29.46 33.97 -3.13
CA ILE A 232 -28.81 33.18 -2.07
C ILE A 232 -27.37 32.90 -2.46
N LEU A 233 -26.41 33.21 -1.56
CA LEU A 233 -24.99 32.83 -1.73
C LEU A 233 -24.82 31.34 -1.64
N ILE A 234 -24.24 30.71 -2.66
CA ILE A 234 -23.89 29.30 -2.74
C ILE A 234 -22.38 29.16 -2.88
N GLY A 235 -21.80 28.35 -2.00
CA GLY A 235 -20.41 27.94 -2.12
C GLY A 235 -20.28 26.77 -3.10
N ILE A 236 -19.23 26.77 -3.92
CA ILE A 236 -18.82 25.63 -4.75
C ILE A 236 -17.40 25.29 -4.37
N ALA A 237 -17.15 24.11 -3.83
CA ALA A 237 -15.85 23.71 -3.34
C ALA A 237 -15.39 22.38 -3.92
N SER A 238 -14.17 22.32 -4.45
CA SER A 238 -13.54 21.11 -4.96
C SER A 238 -12.03 21.31 -5.16
N GLY A 239 -11.25 20.26 -5.08
CA GLY A 239 -9.87 20.26 -5.53
C GLY A 239 -9.72 20.02 -7.05
N TRP A 240 -10.81 19.65 -7.72
CA TRP A 240 -10.82 19.40 -9.16
C TRP A 240 -11.37 20.61 -9.93
N PRO A 241 -10.52 21.31 -10.73
CA PRO A 241 -10.94 22.55 -11.39
C PRO A 241 -12.13 22.38 -12.35
N LEU A 242 -12.23 21.21 -12.99
CA LEU A 242 -13.33 20.95 -13.91
C LEU A 242 -14.67 20.78 -13.16
N PHE A 243 -14.66 20.24 -11.94
CA PHE A 243 -15.85 20.24 -11.08
C PHE A 243 -16.33 21.65 -10.79
N LEU A 244 -15.43 22.54 -10.36
CA LEU A 244 -15.77 23.93 -10.07
C LEU A 244 -16.42 24.63 -11.26
N LYS A 245 -15.83 24.45 -12.46
CA LYS A 245 -16.34 25.03 -13.69
C LYS A 245 -17.72 24.46 -14.06
N ASN A 246 -17.88 23.14 -14.02
CA ASN A 246 -19.12 22.46 -14.42
C ASN A 246 -20.26 22.75 -13.43
N ALA A 247 -19.99 22.67 -12.12
CA ALA A 247 -20.98 22.99 -11.09
C ALA A 247 -21.45 24.46 -11.19
N ARG A 248 -20.54 25.41 -11.42
CA ARG A 248 -20.90 26.81 -11.68
C ARG A 248 -21.81 26.96 -12.89
N THR A 249 -21.43 26.35 -14.03
CA THR A 249 -22.21 26.42 -15.25
C THR A 249 -23.62 25.84 -15.07
N MET A 250 -23.72 24.72 -14.35
CA MET A 250 -24.99 24.06 -14.08
C MET A 250 -25.89 24.92 -13.17
N LEU A 251 -25.36 25.49 -12.11
CA LEU A 251 -26.12 26.38 -11.22
C LEU A 251 -26.64 27.63 -11.97
N ILE A 252 -25.83 28.21 -12.83
CA ILE A 252 -26.27 29.32 -13.69
C ILE A 252 -27.40 28.85 -14.63
N SER A 253 -27.30 27.64 -15.22
CA SER A 253 -28.30 27.14 -16.14
C SER A 253 -29.67 26.86 -15.50
N VAL A 254 -29.70 26.64 -14.16
CA VAL A 254 -30.94 26.49 -13.39
C VAL A 254 -31.42 27.79 -12.73
N GLY A 255 -30.79 28.92 -13.07
CA GLY A 255 -31.30 30.25 -12.71
C GLY A 255 -30.61 30.94 -11.54
N PHE A 256 -29.46 30.41 -11.04
CA PHE A 256 -28.67 31.14 -10.02
C PHE A 256 -27.90 32.29 -10.64
N ASP A 257 -27.86 33.40 -9.89
CA ASP A 257 -27.05 34.57 -10.26
C ASP A 257 -25.56 34.20 -10.18
N PRO A 258 -24.75 34.40 -11.25
CA PRO A 258 -23.32 34.18 -11.25
C PRO A 258 -22.56 34.91 -10.12
N ASP A 259 -23.04 36.05 -9.68
CA ASP A 259 -22.43 36.85 -8.62
C ASP A 259 -22.73 36.30 -7.22
N CYS A 260 -23.72 35.42 -7.09
CA CYS A 260 -24.05 34.72 -5.86
C CYS A 260 -23.29 33.39 -5.71
N LEU A 261 -22.38 33.02 -6.65
CA LEU A 261 -21.64 31.79 -6.62
C LEU A 261 -20.19 32.00 -6.16
N VAL A 262 -19.85 31.43 -4.99
CA VAL A 262 -18.53 31.54 -4.36
C VAL A 262 -17.73 30.29 -4.63
N LEU A 263 -16.72 30.37 -5.53
CA LEU A 263 -15.87 29.22 -5.87
C LEU A 263 -14.70 29.10 -4.89
N ARG A 264 -14.42 27.87 -4.45
CA ARG A 264 -13.32 27.52 -3.54
C ARG A 264 -12.55 26.32 -4.04
N ASP A 265 -11.28 26.55 -4.35
CA ASP A 265 -10.33 25.49 -4.72
C ASP A 265 -9.69 24.95 -3.44
N THR A 266 -10.00 23.68 -3.11
CA THR A 266 -9.55 23.06 -1.86
C THR A 266 -8.06 22.76 -1.81
N THR A 267 -7.36 22.90 -2.93
CA THR A 267 -5.89 22.77 -2.99
C THR A 267 -5.18 24.01 -2.45
N LYS A 268 -5.90 25.13 -2.31
CA LYS A 268 -5.33 26.41 -1.87
C LYS A 268 -5.48 26.61 -0.36
N PRO A 269 -4.49 27.18 0.32
CA PRO A 269 -4.60 27.46 1.75
C PRO A 269 -5.72 28.47 2.03
N GLY A 270 -6.48 28.21 3.09
CA GLY A 270 -7.57 29.11 3.50
C GLY A 270 -8.83 29.07 2.63
N TRP A 271 -9.01 28.03 1.82
CA TRP A 271 -10.17 27.86 0.93
C TRP A 271 -11.52 27.89 1.66
N GLN A 272 -11.56 27.56 2.94
CA GLN A 272 -12.79 27.55 3.74
C GLN A 272 -13.31 28.96 4.10
N ARG A 273 -12.53 30.02 3.84
CA ARG A 273 -12.92 31.39 4.18
C ARG A 273 -14.20 31.80 3.45
N GLY A 274 -15.17 32.29 4.20
CA GLY A 274 -16.47 32.77 3.68
C GLY A 274 -17.46 31.64 3.34
N LEU A 275 -17.11 30.38 3.51
CA LEU A 275 -18.08 29.28 3.34
C LEU A 275 -19.08 29.19 4.49
N LYS A 276 -18.77 29.74 5.66
CA LYS A 276 -19.71 29.75 6.80
C LYS A 276 -20.92 30.69 6.57
N ASP A 277 -20.75 31.64 5.67
CA ASP A 277 -21.75 32.67 5.39
C ASP A 277 -22.64 32.33 4.19
N VAL A 278 -22.41 31.21 3.52
CA VAL A 278 -23.22 30.74 2.38
C VAL A 278 -24.38 29.85 2.86
N ALA A 279 -25.47 29.87 2.12
CA ALA A 279 -26.66 29.12 2.45
C ALA A 279 -26.47 27.58 2.27
N ALA A 280 -25.63 27.19 1.32
CA ALA A 280 -25.24 25.80 1.09
C ALA A 280 -23.90 25.72 0.37
N VAL A 281 -23.19 24.60 0.50
CA VAL A 281 -21.96 24.31 -0.22
C VAL A 281 -22.17 23.11 -1.13
N VAL A 282 -21.97 23.30 -2.41
CA VAL A 282 -21.95 22.25 -3.46
C VAL A 282 -20.52 21.76 -3.60
N CYS A 283 -20.28 20.47 -3.44
CA CYS A 283 -18.94 19.92 -3.49
C CYS A 283 -18.92 18.47 -4.01
N ASP A 284 -17.74 17.97 -4.35
CA ASP A 284 -17.52 16.55 -4.61
C ASP A 284 -17.52 15.71 -3.33
N SER A 285 -17.55 14.40 -3.48
CA SER A 285 -17.61 13.43 -2.37
C SER A 285 -16.37 13.45 -1.45
N LEU A 286 -15.19 13.80 -1.98
CA LEU A 286 -13.97 13.95 -1.19
C LEU A 286 -14.01 15.24 -0.37
N THR A 287 -14.38 16.35 -1.01
CA THR A 287 -14.48 17.66 -0.36
C THR A 287 -15.55 17.68 0.73
N SER A 288 -16.64 16.93 0.58
CA SER A 288 -17.70 16.84 1.59
C SER A 288 -17.18 16.36 2.95
N THR A 289 -16.20 15.48 2.97
CA THR A 289 -15.59 14.99 4.23
C THR A 289 -14.71 16.03 4.93
N LEU A 290 -14.31 17.11 4.23
CA LEU A 290 -13.51 18.20 4.77
C LEU A 290 -14.37 19.37 5.30
N LEU A 291 -15.70 19.28 5.12
CA LEU A 291 -16.67 20.30 5.49
C LEU A 291 -17.48 19.91 6.71
N ASP A 292 -16.93 19.08 7.60
CA ASP A 292 -17.57 18.68 8.85
C ASP A 292 -17.99 19.93 9.66
N GLY A 293 -19.29 19.95 10.03
CA GLY A 293 -19.88 21.05 10.80
C GLY A 293 -20.52 22.17 9.97
N HIS A 294 -20.49 22.13 8.65
CA HIS A 294 -21.28 23.07 7.84
C HIS A 294 -22.75 22.61 7.80
N PRO A 295 -23.75 23.51 8.07
CA PRO A 295 -25.14 23.11 8.24
C PRO A 295 -25.80 22.53 6.96
N ARG A 296 -25.28 22.85 5.79
CA ARG A 296 -25.84 22.37 4.52
C ARG A 296 -24.77 22.11 3.47
N VAL A 297 -24.30 20.88 3.42
CA VAL A 297 -23.39 20.37 2.40
C VAL A 297 -24.16 19.51 1.40
N LEU A 298 -24.04 19.84 0.11
CA LEU A 298 -24.60 19.09 -1.00
C LEU A 298 -23.46 18.40 -1.74
N SER A 299 -23.25 17.12 -1.43
CA SER A 299 -22.22 16.31 -2.05
C SER A 299 -22.76 15.67 -3.33
N PHE A 300 -22.00 15.82 -4.41
CA PHE A 300 -22.31 15.21 -5.71
C PHE A 300 -21.28 14.14 -6.03
N PRO A 301 -21.68 12.88 -6.04
CA PRO A 301 -20.82 11.80 -6.53
C PRO A 301 -20.56 11.99 -8.03
N LEU A 302 -19.30 11.73 -8.42
CA LEU A 302 -18.89 11.83 -9.82
C LEU A 302 -19.18 10.56 -10.60
N LEU A 303 -19.07 9.39 -9.97
CA LEU A 303 -19.37 8.12 -10.62
C LEU A 303 -20.88 7.93 -10.83
N SER A 304 -21.26 7.39 -11.97
CA SER A 304 -22.63 6.99 -12.19
C SER A 304 -23.03 5.83 -11.27
N LYS A 305 -24.31 5.78 -10.93
CA LYS A 305 -24.84 4.72 -10.07
C LYS A 305 -24.66 3.35 -10.73
N GLU A 306 -24.87 3.27 -12.03
CA GLU A 306 -24.71 2.05 -12.83
C GLU A 306 -23.28 1.53 -12.77
N SER A 307 -22.28 2.42 -12.88
CA SER A 307 -20.85 2.05 -12.78
C SER A 307 -20.48 1.51 -11.40
N LEU A 308 -21.03 2.11 -10.33
CA LEU A 308 -20.82 1.59 -8.98
C LEU A 308 -21.48 0.23 -8.76
N GLU A 309 -22.68 0.03 -9.28
CA GLU A 309 -23.39 -1.25 -9.21
C GLU A 309 -22.67 -2.34 -10.03
N GLU A 310 -22.08 -1.98 -11.17
CA GLU A 310 -21.27 -2.89 -11.99
C GLU A 310 -20.01 -3.33 -11.24
N LEU A 311 -19.29 -2.39 -10.64
CA LEU A 311 -18.12 -2.72 -9.81
C LEU A 311 -18.47 -3.64 -8.64
N GLN A 312 -19.58 -3.38 -7.94
CA GLN A 312 -20.02 -4.22 -6.83
C GLN A 312 -20.39 -5.63 -7.29
N ARG A 313 -21.07 -5.77 -8.42
CA ARG A 313 -21.38 -7.09 -9.01
C ARG A 313 -20.12 -7.84 -9.39
N TYR A 314 -19.14 -7.12 -9.98
CA TYR A 314 -17.87 -7.72 -10.35
C TYR A 314 -17.06 -8.17 -9.12
N GLU A 315 -17.02 -7.36 -8.07
CA GLU A 315 -16.38 -7.72 -6.81
C GLU A 315 -17.03 -8.95 -6.16
N GLN A 316 -18.36 -9.01 -6.13
CA GLN A 316 -19.10 -10.16 -5.61
C GLN A 316 -18.80 -11.44 -6.41
N PHE A 317 -18.75 -11.34 -7.74
CA PHE A 317 -18.38 -12.48 -8.59
C PHE A 317 -16.95 -13.00 -8.30
N ILE A 318 -16.00 -12.11 -8.05
CA ILE A 318 -14.62 -12.51 -7.70
C ILE A 318 -14.58 -13.21 -6.33
N GLN A 319 -15.32 -12.68 -5.35
CA GLN A 319 -15.29 -13.19 -3.98
C GLN A 319 -16.09 -14.49 -3.82
N ASP A 320 -17.15 -14.66 -4.58
CA ASP A 320 -18.00 -15.85 -4.52
C ASP A 320 -18.53 -16.22 -5.93
N PRO A 321 -17.67 -16.80 -6.79
CA PRO A 321 -17.99 -17.09 -8.19
C PRO A 321 -19.08 -18.18 -8.36
N LEU A 322 -19.43 -18.90 -7.29
CA LEU A 322 -20.47 -19.93 -7.31
C LEU A 322 -21.84 -19.41 -6.83
N ARG A 323 -21.93 -18.18 -6.39
CA ARG A 323 -23.16 -17.55 -5.97
C ARG A 323 -23.84 -16.90 -7.19
N VAL A 324 -24.62 -17.67 -7.91
CA VAL A 324 -25.47 -17.22 -9.01
C VAL A 324 -26.84 -16.80 -8.47
#